data_37245a8c8dbecded305f4c9437143c08
#
_entry.id   37245a8c8dbecded305f4c9437143c08
#
_cell.length_a   1.000
_cell.length_b   1.000
_cell.length_c   1.000
_cell.angle_alpha   90.00
_cell.angle_beta   90.00
_cell.angle_gamma   90.00
#
_symmetry.space_group_name_H-M   'P 1'
#
loop_
_entity.id
_entity.type
_entity.pdbx_description
1 polymer ?
#
loop_
_entity_poly.entity_id
_entity_poly.type
_entity_poly.pdbx_seq_one_letter_code
_entity_poly.pdbx_strand_id
1 'polypeptide(L)'
;MGKPALVTDREERFLRALVEEGVDFLVVGLAAAALQGAPAVTQDIDLWFRDLSDPGLLRALRRVGATYIPPGPAHPPLLAGGDASLFDVAVNMDGLGTFAQEARRAQRVRIGDVEVRVLPLARVIASKKASNRPKDRAILPALEDALRVLRSRKRPVRRPRAGSPRTPRRR
;
A
#
# COMPACT_ATOMS: atom_id res chain seq x y z
N MET A 1 -14.01 0.92 12.21
CA MET A 1 -13.71 0.19 10.96
C MET A 1 -12.98 -1.09 11.30
N GLY A 2 -13.48 -2.22 10.87
CA GLY A 2 -12.85 -3.51 11.13
C GLY A 2 -11.48 -3.60 10.47
N LYS A 3 -10.58 -4.37 11.08
CA LYS A 3 -9.26 -4.71 10.57
C LYS A 3 -9.41 -5.40 9.20
N PRO A 4 -8.66 -5.04 8.16
CA PRO A 4 -8.68 -5.79 6.91
C PRO A 4 -8.28 -7.24 7.17
N ALA A 5 -8.95 -8.21 6.52
CA ALA A 5 -8.68 -9.64 6.70
C ALA A 5 -7.22 -10.04 6.41
N LEU A 6 -6.48 -9.19 5.71
CA LEU A 6 -5.07 -9.35 5.38
C LEU A 6 -4.11 -9.16 6.58
N VAL A 7 -4.53 -8.41 7.63
CA VAL A 7 -3.63 -8.03 8.72
C VAL A 7 -4.16 -8.56 10.04
N THR A 8 -3.42 -9.45 10.67
CA THR A 8 -3.69 -9.96 12.02
C THR A 8 -3.04 -9.08 13.08
N ASP A 9 -3.18 -9.45 14.35
CA ASP A 9 -2.53 -8.75 15.46
C ASP A 9 -0.99 -8.82 15.39
N ARG A 10 -0.45 -9.88 14.78
CA ARG A 10 1.00 -10.06 14.61
C ARG A 10 1.56 -9.03 13.62
N GLU A 11 0.97 -8.94 12.44
CA GLU A 11 1.37 -7.97 11.41
C GLU A 11 1.18 -6.54 11.91
N GLU A 12 0.09 -6.27 12.64
CA GLU A 12 -0.12 -4.95 13.23
C GLU A 12 0.98 -4.58 14.24
N ARG A 13 1.41 -5.53 15.10
CA ARG A 13 2.51 -5.25 16.05
C ARG A 13 3.81 -4.89 15.34
N PHE A 14 4.15 -5.58 14.25
CA PHE A 14 5.36 -5.24 13.51
C PHE A 14 5.24 -3.89 12.80
N LEU A 15 4.12 -3.59 12.14
CA LEU A 15 3.87 -2.28 11.52
C LEU A 15 3.94 -1.15 12.56
N ARG A 16 3.38 -1.38 13.76
CA ARG A 16 3.46 -0.44 14.89
C ARG A 16 4.90 -0.21 15.31
N ALA A 17 5.69 -1.27 15.47
CA ALA A 17 7.10 -1.17 15.84
C ALA A 17 7.90 -0.36 14.80
N LEU A 18 7.66 -0.56 13.50
CA LEU A 18 8.29 0.23 12.43
C LEU A 18 7.93 1.73 12.54
N VAL A 19 6.66 2.03 12.76
CA VAL A 19 6.19 3.43 12.88
C VAL A 19 6.77 4.10 14.13
N GLU A 20 6.76 3.43 15.28
CA GLU A 20 7.28 3.96 16.54
C GLU A 20 8.81 4.17 16.51
N GLU A 21 9.53 3.33 15.80
CA GLU A 21 10.98 3.48 15.57
C GLU A 21 11.33 4.49 14.48
N GLY A 22 10.32 5.11 13.85
CA GLY A 22 10.50 6.14 12.82
C GLY A 22 11.06 5.62 11.50
N VAL A 23 10.88 4.34 11.20
CA VAL A 23 11.37 3.71 9.97
C VAL A 23 10.60 4.26 8.76
N ASP A 24 11.33 4.62 7.70
CA ASP A 24 10.75 5.14 6.47
C ASP A 24 10.45 4.00 5.49
N PHE A 25 9.18 3.60 5.39
CA PHE A 25 8.72 2.50 4.54
C PHE A 25 7.39 2.78 3.87
N LEU A 26 7.08 1.99 2.84
CA LEU A 26 5.79 1.93 2.15
C LEU A 26 5.29 0.48 2.11
N VAL A 27 4.01 0.28 2.35
CA VAL A 27 3.34 -0.96 1.95
C VAL A 27 3.13 -0.90 0.45
N VAL A 28 3.55 -1.93 -0.28
CA VAL A 28 3.50 -2.00 -1.74
C VAL A 28 2.79 -3.28 -2.23
N GLY A 29 2.87 -3.58 -3.50
CA GLY A 29 2.36 -4.82 -4.06
C GLY A 29 0.84 -5.01 -3.93
N LEU A 30 0.40 -6.27 -3.87
CA LEU A 30 -1.02 -6.62 -3.76
C LEU A 30 -1.60 -6.27 -2.38
N ALA A 31 -0.78 -6.30 -1.33
CA ALA A 31 -1.20 -5.85 -0.01
C ALA A 31 -1.64 -4.37 -0.04
N ALA A 32 -0.87 -3.51 -0.71
CA ALA A 32 -1.25 -2.11 -0.90
C ALA A 32 -2.58 -1.95 -1.66
N ALA A 33 -2.82 -2.77 -2.67
CA ALA A 33 -4.08 -2.75 -3.43
C ALA A 33 -5.26 -3.19 -2.55
N ALA A 34 -5.11 -4.29 -1.82
CA ALA A 34 -6.14 -4.82 -0.92
C ALA A 34 -6.51 -3.83 0.19
N LEU A 35 -5.52 -3.18 0.80
CA LEU A 35 -5.73 -2.14 1.82
C LEU A 35 -6.51 -0.92 1.30
N GLN A 36 -6.54 -0.69 0.00
CA GLN A 36 -7.32 0.37 -0.64
C GLN A 36 -8.68 -0.13 -1.19
N GLY A 37 -9.06 -1.38 -0.88
CA GLY A 37 -10.35 -1.97 -1.25
C GLY A 37 -10.39 -2.63 -2.62
N ALA A 38 -9.25 -2.89 -3.26
CA ALA A 38 -9.21 -3.72 -4.45
C ALA A 38 -9.43 -5.21 -4.09
N PRO A 39 -10.09 -6.00 -4.96
CA PRO A 39 -10.31 -7.43 -4.75
C PRO A 39 -9.01 -8.21 -5.03
N ALA A 40 -7.99 -7.99 -4.20
CA ALA A 40 -6.71 -8.64 -4.29
C ALA A 40 -6.50 -9.55 -3.07
N VAL A 41 -6.06 -10.78 -3.31
CA VAL A 41 -5.68 -11.73 -2.27
C VAL A 41 -4.18 -11.93 -2.33
N THR A 42 -3.52 -11.78 -1.21
CA THR A 42 -2.10 -12.08 -1.03
C THR A 42 -1.87 -12.68 0.35
N GLN A 43 -0.87 -13.52 0.48
CA GLN A 43 -0.46 -14.10 1.76
C GLN A 43 0.63 -13.26 2.42
N ASP A 44 1.39 -12.53 1.61
CA ASP A 44 2.55 -11.76 2.05
C ASP A 44 2.29 -10.26 1.93
N ILE A 45 2.91 -9.50 2.81
CA ILE A 45 2.86 -8.03 2.81
C ILE A 45 4.21 -7.50 2.36
N ASP A 46 4.26 -6.97 1.14
CA ASP A 46 5.49 -6.38 0.61
C ASP A 46 5.74 -5.01 1.23
N LEU A 47 6.93 -4.82 1.81
CA LEU A 47 7.42 -3.54 2.33
C LEU A 47 8.60 -3.03 1.51
N TRP A 48 8.49 -1.80 1.05
CA TRP A 48 9.58 -1.08 0.41
C TRP A 48 10.18 -0.11 1.41
N PHE A 49 11.42 -0.32 1.81
CA PHE A 49 12.14 0.53 2.75
C PHE A 49 12.96 1.57 2.00
N ARG A 50 13.10 2.77 2.59
CA ARG A 50 14.02 3.77 2.08
C ARG A 50 15.47 3.31 2.23
N ASP A 51 15.77 2.71 3.39
CA ASP A 51 17.12 2.27 3.78
C ASP A 51 17.00 1.02 4.65
N LEU A 52 17.56 -0.09 4.17
CA LEU A 52 17.60 -1.35 4.90
C LEU A 52 18.70 -1.37 5.99
N SER A 53 19.57 -0.37 6.02
CA SER A 53 20.60 -0.19 7.06
C SER A 53 20.10 0.70 8.22
N ASP A 54 18.88 1.18 8.17
CA ASP A 54 18.30 2.02 9.22
C ASP A 54 18.34 1.31 10.59
N PRO A 55 19.01 1.87 11.60
CA PRO A 55 19.04 1.30 12.95
C PRO A 55 17.63 1.12 13.56
N GLY A 56 16.66 1.95 13.17
CA GLY A 56 15.27 1.83 13.58
C GLY A 56 14.66 0.52 13.11
N LEU A 57 14.95 0.08 11.88
CA LEU A 57 14.50 -1.22 11.37
C LEU A 57 14.99 -2.36 12.26
N LEU A 58 16.28 -2.35 12.63
CA LEU A 58 16.86 -3.40 13.48
C LEU A 58 16.22 -3.38 14.89
N ARG A 59 15.90 -2.21 15.43
CA ARG A 59 15.21 -2.12 16.73
C ARG A 59 13.76 -2.63 16.62
N ALA A 60 13.03 -2.24 15.59
CA ALA A 60 11.67 -2.70 15.36
C ALA A 60 11.61 -4.24 15.22
N LEU A 61 12.52 -4.83 14.45
CA LEU A 61 12.59 -6.28 14.29
C LEU A 61 12.85 -7.00 15.62
N ARG A 62 13.82 -6.52 16.42
CA ARG A 62 14.11 -7.12 17.74
C ARG A 62 12.90 -7.08 18.68
N ARG A 63 12.11 -6.01 18.65
CA ARG A 63 10.89 -5.86 19.48
C ARG A 63 9.84 -6.94 19.18
N VAL A 64 9.83 -7.47 17.98
CA VAL A 64 8.86 -8.50 17.53
C VAL A 64 9.48 -9.88 17.35
N GLY A 65 10.69 -10.09 17.86
CA GLY A 65 11.37 -11.38 17.79
C GLY A 65 11.83 -11.77 16.38
N ALA A 66 12.08 -10.79 15.54
CA ALA A 66 12.48 -10.98 14.14
C ALA A 66 13.90 -10.47 13.87
N THR A 67 14.44 -10.83 12.71
CA THR A 67 15.77 -10.42 12.25
C THR A 67 15.77 -10.06 10.78
N TYR A 68 16.72 -9.23 10.38
CA TYR A 68 17.03 -8.92 8.99
C TYR A 68 18.14 -9.83 8.49
N ILE A 69 17.93 -10.45 7.34
CA ILE A 69 18.91 -11.25 6.62
C ILE A 69 19.32 -10.47 5.38
N PRO A 70 20.59 -10.01 5.29
CA PRO A 70 21.09 -9.32 4.11
C PRO A 70 20.99 -10.18 2.85
N PRO A 71 20.93 -9.56 1.65
CA PRO A 71 20.90 -10.32 0.40
C PRO A 71 22.15 -11.20 0.27
N GLY A 72 21.96 -12.43 -0.21
CA GLY A 72 23.02 -13.37 -0.50
C GLY A 72 23.01 -13.82 -1.96
N PRO A 73 23.93 -14.71 -2.35
CA PRO A 73 24.00 -15.20 -3.74
C PRO A 73 22.74 -15.93 -4.20
N ALA A 74 21.98 -16.52 -3.27
CA ALA A 74 20.82 -17.36 -3.57
C ALA A 74 19.48 -16.77 -3.07
N HIS A 75 19.48 -15.62 -2.42
CA HIS A 75 18.25 -15.02 -1.88
C HIS A 75 18.33 -13.49 -1.85
N PRO A 76 17.19 -12.80 -2.03
CA PRO A 76 17.05 -11.36 -1.78
C PRO A 76 17.17 -11.04 -0.28
N PRO A 77 17.17 -9.77 0.13
CA PRO A 77 17.04 -9.42 1.54
C PRO A 77 15.72 -9.96 2.10
N LEU A 78 15.76 -10.48 3.33
CA LEU A 78 14.63 -11.14 3.98
C LEU A 78 14.41 -10.59 5.39
N LEU A 79 13.15 -10.64 5.81
CA LEU A 79 12.76 -10.51 7.23
C LEU A 79 12.41 -11.91 7.75
N ALA A 80 13.00 -12.34 8.85
CA ALA A 80 12.82 -13.70 9.33
C ALA A 80 12.39 -13.74 10.80
N GLY A 81 11.45 -14.64 11.10
CA GLY A 81 10.98 -14.93 12.45
C GLY A 81 9.96 -13.95 13.01
N GLY A 82 9.52 -14.23 14.22
CA GLY A 82 8.59 -13.40 14.99
C GLY A 82 7.35 -12.96 14.22
N ASP A 83 6.93 -11.73 14.47
CA ASP A 83 5.75 -11.14 13.82
C ASP A 83 6.04 -10.57 12.40
N ALA A 84 7.29 -10.70 11.93
CA ALA A 84 7.69 -10.25 10.59
C ALA A 84 7.65 -11.37 9.53
N SER A 85 7.26 -12.59 9.88
CA SER A 85 7.34 -13.78 9.02
C SER A 85 6.46 -13.74 7.76
N LEU A 86 5.46 -12.86 7.69
CA LEU A 86 4.59 -12.66 6.53
C LEU A 86 4.92 -11.37 5.77
N PHE A 87 6.08 -10.77 6.05
CA PHE A 87 6.51 -9.57 5.35
C PHE A 87 7.68 -9.87 4.43
N ASP A 88 7.56 -9.39 3.20
CA ASP A 88 8.62 -9.46 2.21
C ASP A 88 9.24 -8.09 1.97
N VAL A 89 10.55 -8.09 1.64
CA VAL A 89 11.28 -6.86 1.30
C VAL A 89 11.21 -6.62 -0.20
N ALA A 90 10.54 -5.57 -0.60
CA ALA A 90 10.59 -5.08 -1.97
C ALA A 90 11.84 -4.18 -2.14
N VAL A 91 12.80 -4.62 -2.95
CA VAL A 91 14.03 -3.85 -3.22
C VAL A 91 13.87 -2.89 -4.38
N ASN A 92 12.96 -3.18 -5.30
CA ASN A 92 12.68 -2.37 -6.48
C ASN A 92 11.21 -2.51 -6.89
N MET A 93 10.68 -1.45 -7.49
CA MET A 93 9.33 -1.43 -8.06
C MET A 93 9.41 -1.14 -9.56
N ASP A 94 9.19 -2.17 -10.38
CA ASP A 94 9.27 -2.06 -11.84
C ASP A 94 8.42 -0.90 -12.37
N GLY A 95 8.97 -0.09 -13.26
CA GLY A 95 8.28 1.02 -13.91
C GLY A 95 7.92 2.20 -12.98
N LEU A 96 8.39 2.19 -11.73
CA LEU A 96 8.20 3.30 -10.80
C LEU A 96 9.47 4.14 -10.64
N GLY A 97 9.32 5.27 -9.98
CA GLY A 97 10.43 6.14 -9.62
C GLY A 97 11.18 5.66 -8.38
N THR A 98 12.00 6.53 -7.82
CA THR A 98 12.72 6.28 -6.58
C THR A 98 11.74 6.21 -5.39
N PHE A 99 12.17 5.58 -4.29
CA PHE A 99 11.40 5.58 -3.04
C PHE A 99 10.91 6.98 -2.66
N ALA A 100 11.77 7.99 -2.71
CA ALA A 100 11.43 9.36 -2.34
C ALA A 100 10.34 9.97 -3.23
N GLN A 101 10.33 9.64 -4.53
CA GLN A 101 9.30 10.11 -5.45
C GLN A 101 7.95 9.45 -5.18
N GLU A 102 7.93 8.15 -4.92
CA GLU A 102 6.70 7.42 -4.65
C GLU A 102 6.17 7.70 -3.23
N ALA A 103 7.03 7.90 -2.26
CA ALA A 103 6.65 8.26 -0.89
C ALA A 103 5.86 9.59 -0.82
N ARG A 104 6.14 10.54 -1.70
CA ARG A 104 5.37 11.80 -1.82
C ARG A 104 3.94 11.58 -2.32
N ARG A 105 3.68 10.47 -3.02
CA ARG A 105 2.37 10.11 -3.56
C ARG A 105 1.61 9.15 -2.65
N ALA A 106 2.29 8.61 -1.64
CA ALA A 106 1.73 7.60 -0.76
C ALA A 106 0.45 8.08 -0.09
N GLN A 107 -0.49 7.17 0.08
CA GLN A 107 -1.72 7.39 0.83
C GLN A 107 -1.54 6.86 2.25
N ARG A 108 -2.20 7.51 3.21
CA ARG A 108 -2.25 7.03 4.58
C ARG A 108 -3.44 6.10 4.75
N VAL A 109 -3.20 4.93 5.29
CA VAL A 109 -4.23 3.93 5.58
C VAL A 109 -4.10 3.50 7.02
N ARG A 110 -5.22 3.45 7.72
CA ARG A 110 -5.29 2.98 9.11
C ARG A 110 -5.51 1.48 9.14
N ILE A 111 -4.65 0.79 9.90
CA ILE A 111 -4.71 -0.65 10.14
C ILE A 111 -4.81 -0.84 11.67
N GLY A 112 -5.97 -1.18 12.19
CA GLY A 112 -6.20 -1.14 13.63
C GLY A 112 -5.91 0.26 14.17
N ASP A 113 -4.95 0.37 15.07
CA ASP A 113 -4.53 1.65 15.67
C ASP A 113 -3.29 2.27 14.99
N VAL A 114 -2.74 1.61 13.96
CA VAL A 114 -1.53 2.05 13.26
C VAL A 114 -1.88 2.74 11.95
N GLU A 115 -1.30 3.91 11.71
CA GLU A 115 -1.36 4.57 10.40
C GLU A 115 -0.08 4.29 9.62
N VAL A 116 -0.24 3.71 8.43
CA VAL A 116 0.87 3.36 7.53
C VAL A 116 0.75 4.08 6.19
N ARG A 117 1.87 4.26 5.51
CA ARG A 117 1.89 4.77 4.15
C ARG A 117 1.83 3.62 3.15
N VAL A 118 0.96 3.77 2.18
CA VAL A 118 0.62 2.75 1.19
C VAL A 118 0.83 3.30 -0.21
N LEU A 119 1.45 2.54 -1.09
CA LEU A 119 1.60 2.90 -2.50
C LEU A 119 0.21 3.01 -3.15
N PRO A 120 -0.14 4.14 -3.80
CA PRO A 120 -1.47 4.31 -4.40
C PRO A 120 -1.81 3.21 -5.40
N LEU A 121 -3.08 2.78 -5.45
CA LEU A 121 -3.53 1.70 -6.35
C LEU A 121 -3.15 1.95 -7.82
N ALA A 122 -3.20 3.20 -8.27
CA ALA A 122 -2.76 3.55 -9.63
C ALA A 122 -1.26 3.27 -9.87
N ARG A 123 -0.43 3.39 -8.82
CA ARG A 123 1.01 3.09 -8.91
C ARG A 123 1.28 1.60 -8.82
N VAL A 124 0.49 0.86 -8.02
CA VAL A 124 0.52 -0.61 -8.02
C VAL A 124 0.21 -1.16 -9.41
N ILE A 125 -0.84 -0.63 -10.07
CA ILE A 125 -1.20 -1.00 -11.44
C ILE A 125 -0.05 -0.69 -12.42
N ALA A 126 0.55 0.50 -12.32
CA ALA A 126 1.67 0.89 -13.18
C ALA A 126 2.86 -0.08 -13.04
N SER A 127 3.22 -0.44 -11.80
CA SER A 127 4.29 -1.39 -11.53
C SER A 127 3.98 -2.78 -12.09
N LYS A 128 2.76 -3.28 -11.91
CA LYS A 128 2.36 -4.57 -12.45
C LYS A 128 2.34 -4.63 -13.98
N LYS A 129 1.96 -3.54 -14.63
CA LYS A 129 2.06 -3.40 -16.09
C LYS A 129 3.52 -3.45 -16.57
N ALA A 130 4.42 -2.79 -15.86
CA ALA A 130 5.84 -2.79 -16.19
C ALA A 130 6.49 -4.17 -15.96
N SER A 131 6.19 -4.83 -14.83
CA SER A 131 6.64 -6.21 -14.55
C SER A 131 6.15 -7.22 -15.57
N ASN A 132 4.90 -7.09 -16.00
CA ASN A 132 4.26 -7.89 -17.05
C ASN A 132 4.38 -9.42 -16.89
N ARG A 133 4.49 -9.93 -15.66
CA ARG A 133 4.52 -11.36 -15.38
C ARG A 133 3.13 -11.97 -15.61
N PRO A 134 3.01 -13.30 -15.90
CA PRO A 134 1.69 -13.93 -16.07
C PRO A 134 0.72 -13.65 -14.94
N LYS A 135 1.17 -13.73 -13.68
CA LYS A 135 0.36 -13.41 -12.50
C LYS A 135 -0.06 -11.93 -12.44
N ASP A 136 0.79 -11.02 -12.91
CA ASP A 136 0.49 -9.59 -12.92
C ASP A 136 -0.59 -9.28 -13.97
N ARG A 137 -0.49 -9.88 -15.17
CA ARG A 137 -1.51 -9.74 -16.21
C ARG A 137 -2.87 -10.27 -15.77
N ALA A 138 -2.89 -11.38 -15.03
CA ALA A 138 -4.13 -12.01 -14.57
C ALA A 138 -4.92 -11.11 -13.58
N ILE A 139 -4.23 -10.37 -12.70
CA ILE A 139 -4.89 -9.55 -11.69
C ILE A 139 -5.20 -8.11 -12.17
N LEU A 140 -4.53 -7.62 -13.21
CA LEU A 140 -4.67 -6.25 -13.69
C LEU A 140 -6.11 -5.81 -13.98
N PRO A 141 -6.97 -6.59 -14.66
CA PRO A 141 -8.35 -6.17 -14.91
C PRO A 141 -9.11 -5.84 -13.61
N ALA A 142 -8.98 -6.69 -12.60
CA ALA A 142 -9.65 -6.49 -11.32
C ALA A 142 -9.13 -5.24 -10.57
N LEU A 143 -7.83 -4.96 -10.64
CA LEU A 143 -7.23 -3.75 -10.05
C LEU A 143 -7.68 -2.48 -10.78
N GLU A 144 -7.77 -2.52 -12.10
CA GLU A 144 -8.22 -1.38 -12.93
C GLU A 144 -9.70 -1.07 -12.67
N ASP A 145 -10.54 -2.09 -12.54
CA ASP A 145 -11.95 -1.93 -12.19
C ASP A 145 -12.11 -1.31 -10.79
N ALA A 146 -11.36 -1.80 -9.81
CA ALA A 146 -11.34 -1.22 -8.47
C ALA A 146 -10.92 0.25 -8.50
N LEU A 147 -9.88 0.60 -9.26
CA LEU A 147 -9.44 1.98 -9.40
C LEU A 147 -10.52 2.88 -10.02
N ARG A 148 -11.26 2.37 -11.01
CA ARG A 148 -12.37 3.08 -11.66
C ARG A 148 -13.48 3.38 -10.64
N VAL A 149 -13.86 2.39 -9.84
CA VAL A 149 -14.87 2.55 -8.78
C VAL A 149 -14.42 3.56 -7.73
N LEU A 150 -13.17 3.49 -7.26
CA LEU A 150 -12.65 4.43 -6.28
C LEU A 150 -12.61 5.87 -6.80
N ARG A 151 -12.31 6.07 -8.07
CA ARG A 151 -12.32 7.39 -8.71
C ARG A 151 -13.75 7.94 -8.87
N SER A 152 -14.72 7.12 -9.20
CA SER A 152 -16.12 7.54 -9.33
C SER A 152 -16.70 7.98 -7.98
N ARG A 153 -16.36 7.30 -6.89
CA ARG A 153 -16.78 7.68 -5.53
C ARG A 153 -16.19 9.01 -5.04
N LYS A 154 -15.03 9.40 -5.52
CA LYS A 154 -14.38 10.68 -5.17
C LYS A 154 -14.88 11.88 -5.98
N ARG A 155 -15.66 11.68 -7.05
CA ARG A 155 -16.25 12.78 -7.82
C ARG A 155 -17.48 13.32 -7.06
N PRO A 156 -17.51 14.60 -6.66
CA PRO A 156 -18.69 15.18 -6.05
C PRO A 156 -19.86 15.09 -7.03
N VAL A 157 -21.02 14.64 -6.54
CA VAL A 157 -22.28 14.69 -7.29
C VAL A 157 -22.52 16.15 -7.67
N ARG A 158 -22.43 16.48 -8.95
CA ARG A 158 -22.84 17.80 -9.45
C ARG A 158 -24.34 17.94 -9.14
N ARG A 159 -24.67 18.72 -8.11
CA ARG A 159 -26.06 19.12 -7.91
C ARG A 159 -26.56 19.80 -9.17
N PRO A 160 -27.74 19.42 -9.70
CA PRO A 160 -28.38 20.17 -10.80
C PRO A 160 -28.50 21.63 -10.36
N ARG A 161 -28.05 22.55 -11.21
CA ARG A 161 -28.34 23.99 -11.00
C ARG A 161 -29.86 24.11 -10.93
N ALA A 162 -30.38 24.55 -9.79
CA ALA A 162 -31.76 24.97 -9.67
C ALA A 162 -32.00 26.02 -10.74
N GLY A 163 -32.96 25.75 -11.64
CA GLY A 163 -33.34 26.66 -12.69
C GLY A 163 -33.79 28.00 -12.08
N SER A 164 -33.23 29.08 -12.54
CA SER A 164 -33.67 30.43 -12.17
C SER A 164 -35.17 30.57 -12.47
N PRO A 165 -35.99 31.14 -11.56
CA PRO A 165 -37.39 31.39 -11.82
C PRO A 165 -37.51 32.41 -12.93
N ARG A 166 -38.25 32.06 -14.00
CA ARG A 166 -38.64 32.97 -15.04
C ARG A 166 -39.58 34.03 -14.44
N THR A 167 -39.17 35.26 -14.41
CA THR A 167 -40.04 36.40 -14.09
C THR A 167 -41.12 36.55 -15.16
N PRO A 168 -42.41 36.62 -14.79
CA PRO A 168 -43.49 36.90 -15.78
C PRO A 168 -43.39 38.35 -16.21
N ARG A 169 -43.32 38.59 -17.53
CA ARG A 169 -43.50 39.92 -18.11
C ARG A 169 -44.95 40.36 -17.90
N ARG A 170 -45.17 41.48 -17.19
CA ARG A 170 -46.43 42.23 -17.17
C ARG A 170 -46.61 42.92 -18.54
N ARG A 171 -47.81 42.77 -19.10
CA ARG A 171 -48.37 43.68 -20.15
C ARG A 171 -48.93 44.93 -19.49
#